data_55f918cdfe37ad4f2d5c0643ef40f7ed
#
_entry.id   55f918cdfe37ad4f2d5c0643ef40f7ed
#
_cell.length_a   1.000
_cell.length_b   1.000
_cell.length_c   1.000
_cell.angle_alpha   90.00
_cell.angle_beta   90.00
_cell.angle_gamma   90.00
#
_symmetry.space_group_name_H-M   'P 1'
#
loop_
_entity.id
_entity.type
_entity.pdbx_description
1 polymer ?
#
loop_
_entity_poly.entity_id
_entity_poly.type
_entity_poly.pdbx_seq_one_letter_code
_entity_poly.pdbx_strand_id
1 'polypeptide(L)'
;HKVIIDTYNSHKPLARGYAMKYTDAWCATFVSAVSIKCGLTDILPTECSCGEMIALFKKLGEWIENDAHVPKPGDIIFYDWQDSGSGDNTGWPDHVGIVEAVSGSTITVIEGNKSDAVGRRTLQVGGKYIRGYGVPKYAEGSGSTPAPEPALTKTVDELAKEVIDGKWGNGTERKNRLTAAGHDY
;
A
#
# COMPACT_ATOMS: atom_id res chain seq x y z
N HIS A 1 1.74 -14.78 -2.59
CA HIS A 1 2.87 -14.12 -1.89
C HIS A 1 4.25 -14.53 -2.42
N LYS A 2 4.42 -15.72 -3.04
CA LYS A 2 5.74 -16.21 -3.50
C LYS A 2 6.45 -15.20 -4.42
N VAL A 3 5.76 -14.62 -5.41
CA VAL A 3 6.35 -13.61 -6.31
C VAL A 3 6.89 -12.40 -5.53
N ILE A 4 6.24 -12.00 -4.44
CA ILE A 4 6.68 -10.89 -3.58
C ILE A 4 7.99 -11.25 -2.88
N ILE A 5 8.05 -12.42 -2.29
CA ILE A 5 9.25 -12.94 -1.61
C ILE A 5 10.40 -13.13 -2.61
N ASP A 6 10.12 -13.70 -3.79
CA ASP A 6 11.13 -13.90 -4.83
C ASP A 6 11.66 -12.56 -5.37
N THR A 7 10.79 -11.54 -5.50
CA THR A 7 11.20 -10.19 -5.89
C THR A 7 12.19 -9.60 -4.88
N TYR A 8 11.88 -9.68 -3.58
CA TYR A 8 12.79 -9.23 -2.52
C TYR A 8 14.09 -10.04 -2.53
N ASN A 9 14.02 -11.35 -2.59
CA ASN A 9 15.18 -12.24 -2.54
C ASN A 9 16.12 -12.07 -3.75
N SER A 10 15.60 -11.64 -4.89
CA SER A 10 16.41 -11.36 -6.09
C SER A 10 17.16 -10.04 -6.03
N HIS A 11 16.72 -9.09 -5.21
CA HIS A 11 17.38 -7.80 -5.02
C HIS A 11 18.59 -7.92 -4.10
N LYS A 12 19.74 -7.33 -4.50
CA LYS A 12 20.99 -7.40 -3.74
C LYS A 12 21.57 -6.01 -3.50
N PRO A 13 22.17 -5.78 -2.32
CA PRO A 13 22.31 -6.71 -1.19
C PRO A 13 20.98 -6.96 -0.46
N LEU A 14 20.81 -8.15 0.10
CA LEU A 14 19.66 -8.42 0.98
C LEU A 14 19.79 -7.64 2.28
N ALA A 15 18.68 -7.12 2.79
CA ALA A 15 18.65 -6.49 4.10
C ALA A 15 19.18 -7.46 5.16
N ARG A 16 20.19 -7.02 5.89
CA ARG A 16 20.88 -7.83 6.92
C ARG A 16 21.34 -9.23 6.43
N GLY A 17 21.47 -9.41 5.11
CA GLY A 17 21.84 -10.69 4.50
C GLY A 17 20.75 -11.78 4.58
N TYR A 18 19.52 -11.45 4.98
CA TYR A 18 18.47 -12.43 5.20
C TYR A 18 17.62 -12.67 3.95
N ALA A 19 17.62 -13.91 3.48
CA ALA A 19 16.71 -14.36 2.43
C ALA A 19 15.39 -14.84 3.06
N MET A 20 14.29 -14.24 2.67
CA MET A 20 12.96 -14.59 3.15
C MET A 20 12.52 -15.97 2.72
N LYS A 21 11.89 -16.70 3.63
CA LYS A 21 11.22 -17.99 3.36
C LYS A 21 9.74 -17.74 3.05
N TYR A 22 9.11 -18.65 2.31
CA TYR A 22 7.68 -18.56 2.01
C TYR A 22 6.75 -18.70 3.22
N THR A 23 7.31 -19.14 4.35
CA THR A 23 6.62 -19.29 5.64
C THR A 23 6.77 -18.08 6.56
N ASP A 24 7.61 -17.11 6.20
CA ASP A 24 7.85 -15.93 7.02
C ASP A 24 6.72 -14.91 6.85
N ALA A 25 6.52 -14.06 7.86
CA ALA A 25 5.62 -12.90 7.74
C ALA A 25 6.19 -11.92 6.70
N TRP A 26 5.42 -11.58 5.69
CA TRP A 26 5.89 -10.87 4.51
C TRP A 26 5.29 -9.46 4.31
N CYS A 27 4.76 -8.83 5.37
CA CYS A 27 4.22 -7.47 5.28
C CYS A 27 5.29 -6.43 4.91
N ALA A 28 6.44 -6.40 5.61
CA ALA A 28 7.55 -5.50 5.27
C ALA A 28 8.20 -5.89 3.93
N THR A 29 8.27 -7.18 3.63
CA THR A 29 8.74 -7.70 2.34
C THR A 29 7.85 -7.23 1.18
N PHE A 30 6.53 -7.10 1.41
CA PHE A 30 5.62 -6.53 0.41
C PHE A 30 5.99 -5.08 0.06
N VAL A 31 6.19 -4.22 1.06
CA VAL A 31 6.62 -2.83 0.85
C VAL A 31 7.94 -2.77 0.08
N SER A 32 8.90 -3.60 0.48
CA SER A 32 10.20 -3.71 -0.20
C SER A 32 10.07 -4.20 -1.64
N ALA A 33 9.23 -5.18 -1.90
CA ALA A 33 8.99 -5.68 -3.26
C ALA A 33 8.35 -4.62 -4.17
N VAL A 34 7.43 -3.80 -3.62
CA VAL A 34 6.87 -2.64 -4.33
C VAL A 34 7.98 -1.63 -4.65
N SER A 35 8.80 -1.26 -3.66
CA SER A 35 9.96 -0.36 -3.85
C SER A 35 10.87 -0.85 -4.98
N ILE A 36 11.25 -2.13 -4.95
CA ILE A 36 12.11 -2.76 -5.96
C ILE A 36 11.45 -2.71 -7.35
N LYS A 37 10.19 -3.09 -7.46
CA LYS A 37 9.46 -3.12 -8.73
C LYS A 37 9.27 -1.73 -9.34
N CYS A 38 9.14 -0.72 -8.50
CA CYS A 38 8.99 0.68 -8.93
C CYS A 38 10.33 1.40 -9.14
N GLY A 39 11.47 0.77 -8.85
CA GLY A 39 12.80 1.40 -8.93
C GLY A 39 12.99 2.51 -7.89
N LEU A 40 12.39 2.37 -6.71
CA LEU A 40 12.36 3.40 -5.65
C LEU A 40 13.29 3.07 -4.47
N THR A 41 14.19 2.12 -4.62
CA THR A 41 15.03 1.62 -3.51
C THR A 41 15.97 2.68 -2.90
N ASP A 42 16.22 3.77 -3.61
CA ASP A 42 17.04 4.89 -3.12
C ASP A 42 16.28 5.81 -2.14
N ILE A 43 14.94 5.79 -2.16
CA ILE A 43 14.08 6.65 -1.34
C ILE A 43 13.15 5.88 -0.41
N LEU A 44 12.79 4.67 -0.78
CA LEU A 44 11.98 3.76 0.04
C LEU A 44 12.84 2.53 0.40
N PRO A 45 13.35 2.47 1.65
CA PRO A 45 14.33 1.47 2.03
C PRO A 45 13.76 0.05 1.95
N THR A 46 14.61 -0.90 1.54
CA THR A 46 14.25 -2.31 1.48
C THR A 46 14.58 -3.00 2.80
N GLU A 47 13.59 -3.62 3.42
CA GLU A 47 13.72 -4.37 4.67
C GLU A 47 12.62 -5.45 4.76
N CYS A 48 12.87 -6.49 5.52
CA CYS A 48 11.89 -7.56 5.78
C CYS A 48 11.37 -7.59 7.23
N SER A 49 11.78 -6.63 8.05
CA SER A 49 11.32 -6.43 9.42
C SER A 49 10.72 -5.05 9.59
N CYS A 50 9.52 -4.95 10.18
CA CYS A 50 8.86 -3.67 10.42
C CYS A 50 9.70 -2.74 11.31
N GLY A 51 10.28 -3.28 12.39
CA GLY A 51 11.10 -2.50 13.32
C GLY A 51 12.38 -1.97 12.69
N GLU A 52 13.06 -2.80 11.90
CA GLU A 52 14.26 -2.38 11.19
C GLU A 52 13.95 -1.37 10.06
N MET A 53 12.79 -1.50 9.42
CA MET A 53 12.34 -0.53 8.43
C MET A 53 12.09 0.84 9.07
N ILE A 54 11.47 0.90 10.26
CA ILE A 54 11.35 2.14 11.05
C ILE A 54 12.73 2.71 11.36
N ALA A 55 13.70 1.88 11.77
CA ALA A 55 15.05 2.34 12.06
C ALA A 55 15.72 2.98 10.83
N LEU A 56 15.49 2.44 9.65
CA LEU A 56 15.96 3.02 8.39
C LEU A 56 15.29 4.38 8.10
N PHE A 57 13.98 4.51 8.27
CA PHE A 57 13.27 5.79 8.13
C PHE A 57 13.76 6.84 9.14
N LYS A 58 14.00 6.44 10.40
CA LYS A 58 14.60 7.32 11.42
C LYS A 58 15.98 7.80 10.98
N LYS A 59 16.81 6.92 10.44
CA LYS A 59 18.16 7.27 9.94
C LYS A 59 18.12 8.24 8.76
N LEU A 60 17.11 8.13 7.90
CA LEU A 60 16.90 9.03 6.77
C LEU A 60 16.29 10.39 7.17
N GLY A 61 15.82 10.54 8.42
CA GLY A 61 15.05 11.71 8.86
C GLY A 61 13.67 11.79 8.20
N GLU A 62 13.09 10.63 7.91
CA GLU A 62 11.81 10.44 7.20
C GLU A 62 10.80 9.66 8.04
N TRP A 63 10.97 9.67 9.36
CA TRP A 63 10.06 9.04 10.31
C TRP A 63 9.23 10.08 11.06
N ILE A 64 7.92 9.86 11.11
CA ILE A 64 6.97 10.64 11.92
C ILE A 64 6.40 9.70 12.97
N GLU A 65 6.72 10.01 14.25
CA GLU A 65 6.28 9.25 15.43
C GLU A 65 4.81 9.54 15.81
N ASN A 66 4.13 10.46 15.19
CA ASN A 66 2.81 10.94 15.56
C ASN A 66 1.70 10.17 14.82
N ASP A 67 0.81 9.48 15.55
CA ASP A 67 -0.35 8.79 15.02
C ASP A 67 -1.42 9.73 14.41
N ALA A 68 -1.51 10.97 14.92
CA ALA A 68 -2.42 12.00 14.39
C ALA A 68 -1.89 12.71 13.13
N HIS A 69 -0.72 12.31 12.62
CA HIS A 69 -0.23 12.81 11.34
C HIS A 69 -1.19 12.41 10.22
N VAL A 70 -1.52 13.36 9.34
CA VAL A 70 -2.30 13.08 8.12
C VAL A 70 -1.34 12.66 7.01
N PRO A 71 -1.29 11.37 6.65
CA PRO A 71 -0.35 10.89 5.66
C PRO A 71 -0.78 11.28 4.23
N LYS A 72 0.13 11.06 3.29
CA LYS A 72 -0.11 11.20 1.85
C LYS A 72 -0.08 9.85 1.16
N PRO A 73 -0.69 9.68 -0.02
CA PRO A 73 -0.49 8.49 -0.84
C PRO A 73 1.00 8.25 -1.09
N GLY A 74 1.43 7.01 -0.87
CA GLY A 74 2.83 6.60 -0.93
C GLY A 74 3.55 6.58 0.42
N ASP A 75 3.04 7.22 1.46
CA ASP A 75 3.58 7.09 2.81
C ASP A 75 3.44 5.65 3.31
N ILE A 76 4.34 5.25 4.21
CA ILE A 76 4.38 3.91 4.78
C ILE A 76 3.85 3.99 6.20
N ILE A 77 2.73 3.31 6.47
CA ILE A 77 2.08 3.29 7.78
C ILE A 77 2.48 2.02 8.53
N PHE A 78 2.80 2.18 9.82
CA PHE A 78 3.16 1.07 10.70
C PHE A 78 2.14 0.92 11.82
N TYR A 79 1.97 -0.31 12.28
CA TYR A 79 1.00 -0.68 13.32
C TYR A 79 1.67 -1.41 14.47
N ASP A 80 1.15 -1.17 15.67
CA ASP A 80 1.40 -1.95 16.88
C ASP A 80 0.04 -2.42 17.42
N TRP A 81 -0.19 -3.73 17.40
CA TRP A 81 -1.46 -4.32 17.84
C TRP A 81 -1.60 -4.37 19.36
N GLN A 82 -0.52 -4.11 20.11
CA GLN A 82 -0.52 -4.06 21.57
C GLN A 82 -0.83 -2.66 22.13
N ASP A 83 -1.02 -1.68 21.24
CA ASP A 83 -1.38 -0.32 21.64
C ASP A 83 -2.62 -0.29 22.54
N SER A 84 -2.49 0.38 23.67
CA SER A 84 -3.59 0.57 24.64
C SER A 84 -4.67 1.52 24.13
N GLY A 85 -4.35 2.38 23.16
CA GLY A 85 -5.16 3.50 22.70
C GLY A 85 -5.08 4.72 23.62
N SER A 86 -4.05 4.80 24.47
CA SER A 86 -3.80 5.92 25.39
C SER A 86 -2.36 6.39 25.25
N GLY A 87 -2.19 7.68 24.97
CA GLY A 87 -0.89 8.28 24.70
C GLY A 87 -0.38 8.02 23.29
N ASP A 88 0.87 8.37 23.04
CA ASP A 88 1.55 8.10 21.78
C ASP A 88 2.05 6.65 21.75
N ASN A 89 1.74 5.95 20.65
CA ASN A 89 2.14 4.57 20.46
C ASN A 89 3.62 4.49 20.06
N THR A 90 4.48 4.03 20.98
CA THR A 90 5.92 3.87 20.77
C THR A 90 6.39 2.41 20.79
N GLY A 91 5.45 1.45 20.81
CA GLY A 91 5.71 0.03 20.90
C GLY A 91 6.43 -0.56 19.69
N TRP A 92 6.73 -1.86 19.75
CA TRP A 92 7.33 -2.56 18.63
C TRP A 92 6.30 -2.77 17.50
N PRO A 93 6.63 -2.45 16.25
CA PRO A 93 5.67 -2.57 15.16
C PRO A 93 5.46 -4.03 14.76
N ASP A 94 4.19 -4.42 14.63
CA ASP A 94 3.80 -5.77 14.18
C ASP A 94 3.51 -5.85 12.69
N HIS A 95 3.13 -4.73 12.07
CA HIS A 95 2.63 -4.73 10.71
C HIS A 95 2.95 -3.42 9.98
N VAL A 96 2.86 -3.44 8.66
CA VAL A 96 3.16 -2.30 7.81
C VAL A 96 2.33 -2.37 6.53
N GLY A 97 1.97 -1.20 5.99
CA GLY A 97 1.32 -1.06 4.71
C GLY A 97 1.71 0.23 3.99
N ILE A 98 1.22 0.39 2.78
CA ILE A 98 1.42 1.58 1.94
C ILE A 98 0.11 2.35 1.91
N VAL A 99 0.14 3.64 2.21
CA VAL A 99 -1.02 4.52 2.09
C VAL A 99 -1.38 4.66 0.61
N GLU A 100 -2.59 4.22 0.25
CA GLU A 100 -3.11 4.27 -1.10
C GLU A 100 -3.86 5.58 -1.35
N ALA A 101 -4.68 6.01 -0.39
CA ALA A 101 -5.48 7.21 -0.49
C ALA A 101 -5.81 7.78 0.90
N VAL A 102 -6.08 9.08 0.94
CA VAL A 102 -6.61 9.78 2.12
C VAL A 102 -7.80 10.64 1.68
N SER A 103 -8.94 10.47 2.36
CA SER A 103 -10.15 11.26 2.13
C SER A 103 -10.71 11.77 3.47
N GLY A 104 -10.58 13.06 3.72
CA GLY A 104 -10.86 13.64 5.03
C GLY A 104 -9.96 13.01 6.10
N SER A 105 -10.55 12.39 7.12
CA SER A 105 -9.82 11.63 8.16
C SER A 105 -9.66 10.14 7.85
N THR A 106 -10.20 9.65 6.74
CA THR A 106 -10.14 8.23 6.37
C THR A 106 -8.90 7.93 5.54
N ILE A 107 -8.09 6.97 6.00
CA ILE A 107 -6.91 6.47 5.32
C ILE A 107 -7.25 5.12 4.70
N THR A 108 -6.96 4.94 3.42
CA THR A 108 -6.97 3.63 2.75
C THR A 108 -5.55 3.15 2.57
N VAL A 109 -5.26 1.94 3.02
CA VAL A 109 -3.93 1.32 3.01
C VAL A 109 -3.98 0.01 2.25
N ILE A 110 -2.96 -0.24 1.42
CA ILE A 110 -2.73 -1.56 0.82
C ILE A 110 -1.64 -2.28 1.62
N GLU A 111 -1.90 -3.52 2.00
CA GLU A 111 -1.06 -4.31 2.90
C GLU A 111 -0.72 -5.65 2.29
N GLY A 112 0.52 -6.08 2.47
CA GLY A 112 0.91 -7.48 2.29
C GLY A 112 0.69 -8.29 3.57
N ASN A 113 0.53 -9.59 3.44
CA ASN A 113 0.32 -10.51 4.55
C ASN A 113 -0.92 -10.19 5.42
N LYS A 114 -1.92 -9.55 4.84
CA LYS A 114 -3.22 -9.35 5.48
C LYS A 114 -4.05 -10.61 5.30
N SER A 115 -4.12 -11.47 6.33
CA SER A 115 -4.71 -12.82 6.22
C SER A 115 -4.09 -13.64 5.08
N ASP A 116 -2.74 -13.62 4.98
CA ASP A 116 -1.92 -14.28 3.95
C ASP A 116 -2.21 -13.83 2.51
N ALA A 117 -2.73 -12.63 2.35
CA ALA A 117 -3.04 -12.03 1.05
C ALA A 117 -2.58 -10.57 0.97
N VAL A 118 -2.58 -9.99 -0.22
CA VAL A 118 -2.57 -8.54 -0.41
C VAL A 118 -4.01 -8.06 -0.25
N GLY A 119 -4.21 -7.06 0.59
CA GLY A 119 -5.55 -6.55 0.87
C GLY A 119 -5.56 -5.10 1.28
N ARG A 120 -6.74 -4.50 1.28
CA ARG A 120 -6.96 -3.13 1.73
C ARG A 120 -7.47 -3.08 3.16
N ARG A 121 -7.09 -2.03 3.85
CA ARG A 121 -7.62 -1.64 5.16
C ARG A 121 -8.04 -0.18 5.11
N THR A 122 -9.14 0.16 5.75
CA THR A 122 -9.52 1.53 6.04
C THR A 122 -9.41 1.81 7.54
N LEU A 123 -8.91 2.98 7.90
CA LEU A 123 -8.79 3.43 9.28
C LEU A 123 -8.90 4.96 9.33
N GLN A 124 -8.98 5.51 10.56
CA GLN A 124 -9.02 6.94 10.76
C GLN A 124 -7.62 7.47 11.13
N VAL A 125 -7.32 8.70 10.76
CA VAL A 125 -6.17 9.44 11.29
C VAL A 125 -6.27 9.46 12.82
N GLY A 126 -5.17 9.23 13.51
CA GLY A 126 -5.14 9.05 14.96
C GLY A 126 -5.77 7.75 15.44
N GLY A 127 -5.90 6.74 14.56
CA GLY A 127 -6.45 5.44 14.91
C GLY A 127 -5.58 4.68 15.91
N LYS A 128 -6.23 3.93 16.81
CA LYS A 128 -5.64 3.27 17.99
C LYS A 128 -4.31 2.55 17.73
N TYR A 129 -4.18 1.84 16.63
CA TYR A 129 -3.04 0.95 16.38
C TYR A 129 -1.96 1.57 15.49
N ILE A 130 -2.07 2.85 15.16
CA ILE A 130 -1.06 3.52 14.34
C ILE A 130 0.19 3.73 15.17
N ARG A 131 1.31 3.15 14.71
CA ARG A 131 2.63 3.28 15.34
C ARG A 131 3.38 4.53 14.85
N GLY A 132 3.09 4.96 13.65
CA GLY A 132 3.71 6.10 12.98
C GLY A 132 3.89 5.87 11.50
N TYR A 133 4.62 6.81 10.86
CA TYR A 133 4.72 6.85 9.41
C TYR A 133 6.17 7.03 8.93
N GLY A 134 6.56 6.25 7.93
CA GLY A 134 7.67 6.56 7.05
C GLY A 134 7.18 7.46 5.93
N VAL A 135 7.88 8.58 5.70
CA VAL A 135 7.49 9.60 4.70
C VAL A 135 8.61 9.75 3.66
N PRO A 136 8.66 8.87 2.65
CA PRO A 136 9.70 8.91 1.64
C PRO A 136 9.68 10.22 0.85
N LYS A 137 10.85 10.76 0.53
CA LYS A 137 10.99 12.00 -0.26
C LYS A 137 10.88 11.71 -1.75
N TYR A 138 9.67 11.52 -2.23
CA TYR A 138 9.44 11.43 -3.67
C TYR A 138 9.79 12.75 -4.36
N ALA A 139 10.32 12.68 -5.59
CA ALA A 139 10.59 13.87 -6.37
C ALA A 139 9.30 14.70 -6.54
N GLU A 140 9.39 16.01 -6.31
CA GLU A 140 8.27 16.91 -6.59
C GLU A 140 7.91 16.82 -8.07
N GLY A 141 6.67 16.44 -8.36
CA GLY A 141 6.20 16.20 -9.73
C GLY A 141 6.04 14.72 -10.11
N SER A 142 6.56 13.76 -9.29
CA SER A 142 6.20 12.35 -9.41
C SER A 142 4.94 11.98 -8.62
N GLY A 143 4.31 12.96 -7.96
CA GLY A 143 2.93 12.84 -7.52
C GLY A 143 2.06 12.78 -8.77
N SER A 144 1.93 11.61 -9.40
CA SER A 144 0.67 11.35 -10.07
C SER A 144 -0.36 11.67 -8.99
N THR A 145 -1.06 12.80 -9.17
CA THR A 145 -2.48 12.86 -8.82
C THR A 145 -2.98 11.46 -9.06
N PRO A 146 -3.59 10.75 -8.06
CA PRO A 146 -4.21 9.48 -8.36
C PRO A 146 -4.87 9.70 -9.70
N ALA A 147 -4.49 8.93 -10.74
CA ALA A 147 -5.19 9.04 -12.01
C ALA A 147 -6.63 9.04 -11.56
N PRO A 148 -7.45 10.04 -11.86
CA PRO A 148 -8.80 10.11 -11.33
C PRO A 148 -9.29 8.71 -11.58
N GLU A 149 -9.59 7.99 -10.51
CA GLU A 149 -10.26 6.70 -10.58
C GLU A 149 -11.26 6.92 -11.67
N PRO A 150 -11.17 6.22 -12.84
CA PRO A 150 -11.95 6.63 -14.00
C PRO A 150 -13.32 6.81 -13.43
N ALA A 151 -13.76 8.05 -13.32
CA ALA A 151 -14.94 8.39 -12.57
C ALA A 151 -15.94 7.40 -13.08
N LEU A 152 -16.36 6.47 -12.21
CA LEU A 152 -17.47 5.57 -12.52
C LEU A 152 -18.62 6.51 -12.75
N THR A 153 -18.63 7.15 -13.92
CA THR A 153 -19.63 8.13 -14.35
C THR A 153 -20.96 7.44 -14.53
N LYS A 154 -20.98 6.10 -14.32
CA LYS A 154 -22.19 5.28 -14.45
C LYS A 154 -22.24 4.29 -13.29
N THR A 155 -23.37 4.22 -12.64
CA THR A 155 -23.68 3.17 -11.67
C THR A 155 -23.70 1.81 -12.37
N VAL A 156 -23.52 0.72 -11.58
CA VAL A 156 -23.63 -0.66 -12.11
C VAL A 156 -24.95 -0.87 -12.85
N ASP A 157 -26.05 -0.30 -12.34
CA ASP A 157 -27.39 -0.41 -12.97
C ASP A 157 -27.48 0.33 -14.30
N GLU A 158 -26.87 1.51 -14.42
CA GLU A 158 -26.77 2.25 -15.69
C GLU A 158 -25.94 1.51 -16.72
N LEU A 159 -24.82 0.93 -16.27
CA LEU A 159 -23.95 0.13 -17.13
C LEU A 159 -24.65 -1.15 -17.60
N ALA A 160 -25.34 -1.86 -16.69
CA ALA A 160 -26.13 -3.03 -17.01
C ALA A 160 -27.23 -2.72 -18.04
N LYS A 161 -27.92 -1.59 -17.88
CA LYS A 161 -28.91 -1.13 -18.85
C LYS A 161 -28.31 -0.87 -20.23
N GLU A 162 -27.16 -0.21 -20.30
CA GLU A 162 -26.45 0.03 -21.55
C GLU A 162 -25.96 -1.26 -22.22
N VAL A 163 -25.57 -2.26 -21.44
CA VAL A 163 -25.20 -3.60 -21.93
C VAL A 163 -26.43 -4.28 -22.54
N ILE A 164 -27.58 -4.21 -21.86
CA ILE A 164 -28.86 -4.76 -22.36
C ILE A 164 -29.30 -4.03 -23.64
N ASP A 165 -29.14 -2.71 -23.69
CA ASP A 165 -29.44 -1.85 -24.84
C ASP A 165 -28.46 -2.05 -26.02
N GLY A 166 -27.47 -2.94 -25.89
CA GLY A 166 -26.50 -3.28 -26.95
C GLY A 166 -25.42 -2.23 -27.22
N LYS A 167 -25.31 -1.18 -26.40
CA LYS A 167 -24.34 -0.08 -26.62
C LYS A 167 -22.87 -0.54 -26.52
N TRP A 168 -22.62 -1.63 -25.87
CA TRP A 168 -21.28 -2.19 -25.63
C TRP A 168 -20.89 -3.31 -26.59
N GLY A 169 -21.72 -3.62 -27.60
CA GLY A 169 -21.52 -4.73 -28.52
C GLY A 169 -21.79 -6.10 -27.87
N ASN A 170 -21.27 -7.17 -28.47
CA ASN A 170 -21.51 -8.56 -28.01
C ASN A 170 -20.20 -9.35 -27.85
N GLY A 171 -20.20 -10.35 -26.98
CA GLY A 171 -19.09 -11.30 -26.82
C GLY A 171 -17.75 -10.62 -26.52
N THR A 172 -16.72 -10.95 -27.27
CA THR A 172 -15.35 -10.42 -27.09
C THR A 172 -15.27 -8.91 -27.28
N GLU A 173 -16.08 -8.35 -28.18
CA GLU A 173 -16.13 -6.90 -28.41
C GLU A 173 -16.62 -6.16 -27.15
N ARG A 174 -17.68 -6.66 -26.52
CA ARG A 174 -18.19 -6.13 -25.25
C ARG A 174 -17.12 -6.16 -24.18
N LYS A 175 -16.46 -7.30 -24.01
CA LYS A 175 -15.37 -7.46 -23.04
C LYS A 175 -14.29 -6.40 -23.26
N ASN A 176 -13.79 -6.28 -24.48
CA ASN A 176 -12.72 -5.34 -24.81
C ASN A 176 -13.13 -3.89 -24.55
N ARG A 177 -14.36 -3.50 -24.91
CA ARG A 177 -14.87 -2.14 -24.71
C ARG A 177 -15.07 -1.80 -23.22
N LEU A 178 -15.64 -2.73 -22.44
CA LEU A 178 -15.83 -2.52 -20.99
C LEU A 178 -14.48 -2.44 -20.27
N THR A 179 -13.55 -3.35 -20.58
CA THR A 179 -12.20 -3.32 -20.01
C THR A 179 -11.45 -2.04 -20.39
N ALA A 180 -11.54 -1.59 -21.64
CA ALA A 180 -10.92 -0.34 -22.08
C ALA A 180 -11.53 0.91 -21.41
N ALA A 181 -12.79 0.83 -20.98
CA ALA A 181 -13.48 1.87 -20.24
C ALA A 181 -13.26 1.77 -18.72
N GLY A 182 -12.42 0.82 -18.24
CA GLY A 182 -12.07 0.66 -16.82
C GLY A 182 -13.12 -0.12 -16.01
N HIS A 183 -14.03 -0.84 -16.68
CA HIS A 183 -15.01 -1.69 -16.00
C HIS A 183 -14.55 -3.15 -15.97
N ASP A 184 -14.79 -3.82 -14.84
CA ASP A 184 -14.58 -5.26 -14.69
C ASP A 184 -15.65 -6.04 -15.50
N TYR A 185 -15.22 -7.13 -16.19
CA TYR A 185 -16.10 -7.91 -17.06
C TYR A 185 -16.26 -9.33 -16.52
#